data_50f88c0a3aee46b7f1835b42f734f332
#
_entry.id   50f88c0a3aee46b7f1835b42f734f332
#
_cell.length_a   1.000
_cell.length_b   1.000
_cell.length_c   1.000
_cell.angle_alpha   90.00
_cell.angle_beta   90.00
_cell.angle_gamma   90.00
#
_symmetry.space_group_name_H-M   'P 1'
#
loop_
_entity.id
_entity.type
_entity.pdbx_description
1 polymer ?
#
loop_
_entity_poly.entity_id
_entity_poly.type
_entity_poly.pdbx_seq_one_letter_code
_entity_poly.pdbx_strand_id
1 'polypeptide(L)'
;MMSRRQIVLMGSAATLVAASLPGFAAFGADAVKMFDTDNDGTLDLAEVKKAASNLFAKLDRDHDGTLDKRELAGRLSAKELAAADPDHDGTLTLDEYLAVVERRFNAANPDKDGTLDAKELNSRAGKALLRLLK
;
A
#
# COMPACT_ATOMS: atom_id res chain seq x y z
N MET A 1 -48.52 -14.29 -5.23
CA MET A 1 -47.98 -14.16 -4.98
C MET A 1 -47.16 -14.08 -4.80
N MET A 2 -47.14 -13.88 -5.00
CA MET A 2 -46.38 -13.57 -4.73
C MET A 2 -45.43 -13.60 -4.68
N SER A 3 -45.50 -13.52 -4.87
CA SER A 3 -44.61 -13.32 -4.66
C SER A 3 -43.69 -13.34 -4.82
N ARG A 4 -43.88 -13.13 -5.07
CA ARG A 4 -43.07 -12.93 -5.05
C ARG A 4 -42.07 -12.84 -5.21
N ARG A 5 -42.34 -12.62 -5.32
CA ARG A 5 -41.53 -12.30 -5.27
C ARG A 5 -40.58 -12.06 -5.26
N GLN A 6 -40.84 -11.81 -5.28
CA GLN A 6 -40.06 -11.36 -5.02
C GLN A 6 -39.02 -11.24 -4.90
N ILE A 7 -39.56 -11.10 -5.20
CA ILE A 7 -38.76 -10.76 -4.85
C ILE A 7 -37.64 -10.72 -4.74
N VAL A 8 -37.80 -10.52 -4.89
CA VAL A 8 -36.88 -10.31 -4.48
C VAL A 8 -35.89 -10.25 -4.45
N LEU A 9 -36.15 -9.98 -4.69
CA LEU A 9 -35.30 -9.73 -4.36
C LEU A 9 -34.41 -9.69 -4.42
N MET A 10 -34.71 -9.45 -4.61
CA MET A 10 -33.96 -9.21 -4.38
C MET A 10 -33.16 -9.13 -4.37
N GLY A 11 -33.37 -8.86 -4.64
CA GLY A 11 -32.66 -8.56 -4.27
C GLY A 11 -31.79 -8.56 -4.34
N SER A 12 -31.92 -8.40 -4.43
CA SER A 12 -31.06 -8.27 -4.14
C SER A 12 -30.15 -8.34 -4.26
N ALA A 13 -30.26 -8.20 -4.50
CA ALA A 13 -29.38 -8.15 -4.32
C ALA A 13 -28.50 -8.08 -4.56
N ALA A 14 -28.59 -7.81 -4.78
CA ALA A 14 -27.74 -7.60 -4.69
C ALA A 14 -26.90 -7.49 -4.73
N THR A 15 -27.04 -7.24 -4.76
CA THR A 15 -26.26 -7.12 -4.40
C THR A 15 -25.38 -7.38 -4.40
N LEU A 16 -25.25 -7.25 -4.52
CA LEU A 16 -24.37 -7.62 -4.18
C LEU A 16 -23.65 -7.82 -4.71
N VAL A 17 -23.99 -7.60 -5.09
CA VAL A 17 -23.24 -8.03 -5.50
C VAL A 17 -22.30 -7.68 -5.74
N ALA A 18 -22.59 -6.84 -5.86
CA ALA A 18 -21.56 -6.45 -5.97
C ALA A 18 -20.51 -6.62 -5.43
N ALA A 19 -20.75 -6.56 -5.10
CA ALA A 19 -19.75 -7.15 -4.48
C ALA A 19 -18.82 -7.79 -5.41
N SER A 20 -19.15 -7.89 -6.56
CA SER A 20 -18.47 -8.80 -7.37
C SER A 20 -17.14 -8.41 -7.78
N LEU A 21 -16.78 -7.19 -7.68
CA LEU A 21 -15.40 -6.86 -7.82
C LEU A 21 -14.80 -6.61 -6.47
N PRO A 22 -15.13 -7.47 -5.54
CA PRO A 22 -14.76 -7.29 -4.17
C PRO A 22 -13.27 -7.32 -3.96
N GLY A 23 -12.57 -8.17 -4.66
CA GLY A 23 -11.15 -8.27 -4.47
C GLY A 23 -10.41 -6.99 -4.78
N PHE A 24 -10.89 -6.28 -5.75
CA PHE A 24 -10.22 -5.08 -6.22
C PHE A 24 -10.50 -3.88 -5.31
N ALA A 25 -11.75 -3.64 -5.00
CA ALA A 25 -12.13 -2.55 -4.11
C ALA A 25 -11.62 -2.79 -2.69
N ALA A 26 -11.67 -4.06 -2.25
CA ALA A 26 -11.25 -4.43 -0.92
C ALA A 26 -9.76 -4.21 -0.69
N PHE A 27 -8.93 -4.35 -1.73
CA PHE A 27 -7.50 -4.19 -1.58
C PHE A 27 -7.14 -2.81 -1.04
N GLY A 28 -7.67 -1.74 -1.65
CA GLY A 28 -7.42 -0.38 -1.19
C GLY A 28 -8.04 -0.10 0.17
N ALA A 29 -9.28 -0.56 0.39
CA ALA A 29 -9.97 -0.37 1.64
C ALA A 29 -9.28 -1.11 2.79
N ASP A 30 -8.78 -2.32 2.53
CA ASP A 30 -8.04 -3.09 3.53
C ASP A 30 -6.73 -2.41 3.89
N ALA A 31 -6.05 -1.82 2.91
CA ALA A 31 -4.82 -1.10 3.16
C ALA A 31 -5.05 0.13 4.03
N VAL A 32 -6.12 0.88 3.76
CA VAL A 32 -6.49 2.01 4.60
C VAL A 32 -6.71 1.53 6.03
N LYS A 33 -7.54 0.52 6.21
CA LYS A 33 -7.82 -0.02 7.54
C LYS A 33 -6.56 -0.41 8.29
N MET A 34 -5.62 -1.02 7.58
CA MET A 34 -4.41 -1.55 8.19
C MET A 34 -3.48 -0.46 8.69
N PHE A 35 -3.39 0.64 7.95
CA PHE A 35 -2.38 1.68 8.22
C PHE A 35 -2.96 3.01 8.69
N ASP A 36 -4.27 3.17 8.68
CA ASP A 36 -4.95 4.42 9.02
C ASP A 36 -5.06 4.52 10.55
N THR A 37 -4.09 5.16 11.16
CA THR A 37 -4.03 5.23 12.62
C THR A 37 -4.99 6.27 13.21
N ASP A 38 -5.37 7.27 12.43
CA ASP A 38 -6.27 8.33 12.92
C ASP A 38 -7.72 8.14 12.45
N ASN A 39 -8.00 7.07 11.72
CA ASN A 39 -9.35 6.71 11.29
C ASN A 39 -10.04 7.78 10.46
N ASP A 40 -9.30 8.49 9.62
CA ASP A 40 -9.88 9.50 8.74
C ASP A 40 -10.23 8.96 7.35
N GLY A 41 -10.01 7.68 7.12
CA GLY A 41 -10.34 7.04 5.85
C GLY A 41 -9.27 7.20 4.77
N THR A 42 -8.15 7.83 5.10
CA THR A 42 -7.06 8.05 4.17
C THR A 42 -5.72 7.79 4.84
N LEU A 43 -4.67 7.66 4.02
CA LEU A 43 -3.30 7.51 4.54
C LEU A 43 -2.51 8.76 4.20
N ASP A 44 -1.93 9.40 5.20
CA ASP A 44 -1.02 10.51 4.96
C ASP A 44 0.42 9.97 4.92
N LEU A 45 1.36 10.86 4.59
CA LEU A 45 2.76 10.46 4.46
C LEU A 45 3.34 9.97 5.78
N ALA A 46 2.94 10.57 6.89
CA ALA A 46 3.43 10.16 8.21
C ALA A 46 3.01 8.73 8.54
N GLU A 47 1.75 8.39 8.26
CA GLU A 47 1.25 7.03 8.47
C GLU A 47 1.97 6.03 7.57
N VAL A 48 2.21 6.41 6.32
CA VAL A 48 2.90 5.57 5.36
C VAL A 48 4.35 5.36 5.79
N LYS A 49 5.03 6.40 6.22
CA LYS A 49 6.42 6.29 6.69
C LYS A 49 6.51 5.42 7.95
N LYS A 50 5.53 5.54 8.83
CA LYS A 50 5.51 4.70 10.03
C LYS A 50 5.38 3.23 9.67
N ALA A 51 4.46 2.91 8.77
CA ALA A 51 4.27 1.54 8.32
C ALA A 51 5.53 1.01 7.63
N ALA A 52 6.16 1.84 6.81
CA ALA A 52 7.39 1.47 6.12
C ALA A 52 8.53 1.21 7.11
N SER A 53 8.64 2.04 8.13
CA SER A 53 9.67 1.86 9.16
C SER A 53 9.47 0.57 9.93
N ASN A 54 8.21 0.23 10.21
CA ASN A 54 7.90 -1.03 10.90
C ASN A 54 8.27 -2.22 10.04
N LEU A 55 7.99 -2.14 8.73
CA LEU A 55 8.36 -3.22 7.83
C LEU A 55 9.88 -3.31 7.68
N PHE A 56 10.56 -2.17 7.61
CA PHE A 56 12.03 -2.13 7.54
C PHE A 56 12.63 -2.92 8.69
N ALA A 57 12.14 -2.68 9.90
CA ALA A 57 12.64 -3.38 11.08
C ALA A 57 12.43 -4.89 10.98
N LYS A 58 11.31 -5.33 10.39
CA LYS A 58 11.04 -6.75 10.20
C LYS A 58 11.91 -7.38 9.13
N LEU A 59 12.21 -6.63 8.08
CA LEU A 59 13.02 -7.12 6.97
C LEU A 59 14.50 -7.16 7.31
N ASP A 60 14.93 -6.31 8.23
CA ASP A 60 16.32 -6.21 8.66
C ASP A 60 16.63 -7.32 9.65
N ARG A 61 16.76 -8.54 9.14
CA ARG A 61 16.91 -9.74 9.96
C ARG A 61 18.20 -9.76 10.75
N ASP A 62 19.25 -9.23 10.18
CA ASP A 62 20.57 -9.24 10.84
C ASP A 62 20.78 -8.00 11.72
N HIS A 63 19.79 -7.10 11.76
CA HIS A 63 19.80 -5.92 12.63
C HIS A 63 21.03 -5.03 12.42
N ASP A 64 21.47 -4.91 11.17
CA ASP A 64 22.62 -4.07 10.84
C ASP A 64 22.21 -2.65 10.44
N GLY A 65 20.91 -2.35 10.45
CA GLY A 65 20.40 -1.03 10.12
C GLY A 65 20.26 -0.77 8.62
N THR A 66 20.47 -1.80 7.79
CA THR A 66 20.33 -1.68 6.34
C THR A 66 19.59 -2.89 5.78
N LEU A 67 19.03 -2.71 4.58
CA LEU A 67 18.38 -3.80 3.85
C LEU A 67 19.17 -4.10 2.60
N ASP A 68 19.57 -5.34 2.42
CA ASP A 68 20.20 -5.78 1.19
C ASP A 68 19.14 -6.34 0.24
N LYS A 69 19.57 -6.73 -0.94
CA LYS A 69 18.67 -7.25 -1.97
C LYS A 69 17.86 -8.44 -1.48
N ARG A 70 18.49 -9.30 -0.69
CA ARG A 70 17.83 -10.49 -0.16
C ARG A 70 16.74 -10.13 0.85
N GLU A 71 17.06 -9.21 1.74
CA GLU A 71 16.12 -8.76 2.77
C GLU A 71 14.95 -8.02 2.15
N LEU A 72 15.17 -7.29 1.04
CA LEU A 72 14.10 -6.61 0.31
C LEU A 72 13.14 -7.59 -0.35
N ALA A 73 13.58 -8.81 -0.61
CA ALA A 73 12.72 -9.89 -1.09
C ALA A 73 11.88 -9.51 -2.32
N GLY A 74 12.50 -8.83 -3.26
CA GLY A 74 11.83 -8.47 -4.52
C GLY A 74 10.94 -7.25 -4.47
N ARG A 75 10.92 -6.54 -3.35
CA ARG A 75 10.12 -5.31 -3.23
C ARG A 75 10.63 -4.19 -4.11
N LEU A 76 11.92 -4.19 -4.39
CA LEU A 76 12.55 -3.27 -5.33
C LEU A 76 13.28 -4.07 -6.39
N SER A 77 13.24 -3.60 -7.64
CA SER A 77 14.05 -4.19 -8.70
C SER A 77 15.51 -3.81 -8.49
N ALA A 78 16.42 -4.51 -9.17
CA ALA A 78 17.83 -4.18 -9.10
C ALA A 78 18.09 -2.75 -9.54
N LYS A 79 17.37 -2.28 -10.54
CA LYS A 79 17.48 -0.91 -11.03
C LYS A 79 17.01 0.11 -9.98
N GLU A 80 15.89 -0.18 -9.33
CA GLU A 80 15.36 0.69 -8.28
C GLU A 80 16.27 0.73 -7.08
N LEU A 81 16.84 -0.40 -6.71
CA LEU A 81 17.79 -0.48 -5.61
C LEU A 81 19.01 0.37 -5.92
N ALA A 82 19.56 0.24 -7.12
CA ALA A 82 20.72 1.04 -7.53
C ALA A 82 20.42 2.53 -7.51
N ALA A 83 19.22 2.92 -7.95
CA ALA A 83 18.81 4.32 -7.96
C ALA A 83 18.62 4.87 -6.55
N ALA A 84 18.22 4.03 -5.61
CA ALA A 84 17.97 4.44 -4.23
C ALA A 84 19.21 4.37 -3.34
N ASP A 85 20.30 3.86 -3.87
CA ASP A 85 21.55 3.58 -3.13
C ASP A 85 22.66 4.49 -3.66
N PRO A 86 22.73 5.74 -3.22
CA PRO A 86 23.70 6.69 -3.78
C PRO A 86 25.15 6.34 -3.49
N ASP A 87 25.41 5.63 -2.40
CA ASP A 87 26.78 5.23 -2.06
C ASP A 87 27.16 3.86 -2.69
N HIS A 88 26.24 3.24 -3.41
CA HIS A 88 26.49 2.01 -4.17
C HIS A 88 27.07 0.87 -3.33
N ASP A 89 26.62 0.76 -2.08
CA ASP A 89 27.09 -0.32 -1.21
C ASP A 89 26.19 -1.57 -1.29
N GLY A 90 25.16 -1.51 -2.11
CA GLY A 90 24.24 -2.63 -2.29
C GLY A 90 23.20 -2.77 -1.20
N THR A 91 23.12 -1.82 -0.30
CA THR A 91 22.17 -1.83 0.80
C THR A 91 21.45 -0.49 0.92
N LEU A 92 20.30 -0.48 1.59
CA LEU A 92 19.55 0.75 1.85
C LEU A 92 19.47 0.98 3.35
N THR A 93 19.80 2.20 3.75
CA THR A 93 19.52 2.65 5.12
C THR A 93 18.03 2.94 5.23
N LEU A 94 17.54 3.16 6.45
CA LEU A 94 16.16 3.54 6.66
C LEU A 94 15.81 4.83 5.90
N ASP A 95 16.69 5.83 5.93
CA ASP A 95 16.45 7.08 5.24
C ASP A 95 16.32 6.86 3.73
N GLU A 96 17.18 6.03 3.16
CA GLU A 96 17.12 5.71 1.73
C GLU A 96 15.83 4.96 1.38
N TYR A 97 15.43 4.03 2.24
CA TYR A 97 14.19 3.29 2.07
C TYR A 97 12.98 4.22 2.13
N LEU A 98 12.95 5.12 3.11
CA LEU A 98 11.86 6.07 3.25
C LEU A 98 11.80 7.07 2.09
N ALA A 99 12.94 7.39 1.48
CA ALA A 99 12.96 8.23 0.30
C ALA A 99 12.24 7.55 -0.88
N VAL A 100 12.42 6.24 -1.03
CA VAL A 100 11.69 5.48 -2.05
C VAL A 100 10.20 5.48 -1.74
N VAL A 101 9.85 5.27 -0.48
CA VAL A 101 8.46 5.28 -0.01
C VAL A 101 7.81 6.62 -0.35
N GLU A 102 8.49 7.71 -0.08
CA GLU A 102 7.95 9.04 -0.35
C GLU A 102 7.74 9.27 -1.85
N ARG A 103 8.68 8.83 -2.68
CA ARG A 103 8.51 8.94 -4.13
C ARG A 103 7.30 8.16 -4.62
N ARG A 104 7.08 6.97 -4.09
CA ARG A 104 5.93 6.15 -4.47
C ARG A 104 4.63 6.73 -3.94
N PHE A 105 4.67 7.33 -2.75
CA PHE A 105 3.52 8.06 -2.20
C PHE A 105 3.11 9.19 -3.15
N ASN A 106 4.07 10.00 -3.55
CA ASN A 106 3.81 11.13 -4.44
C ASN A 106 3.28 10.66 -5.80
N ALA A 107 3.80 9.56 -6.31
CA ALA A 107 3.32 9.01 -7.57
C ALA A 107 1.88 8.51 -7.47
N ALA A 108 1.47 8.03 -6.30
CA ALA A 108 0.13 7.54 -6.07
C ALA A 108 -0.86 8.67 -5.72
N ASN A 109 -0.38 9.89 -5.56
CA ASN A 109 -1.15 11.03 -5.10
C ASN A 109 -1.19 12.13 -6.18
N PRO A 110 -1.87 11.89 -7.32
CA PRO A 110 -1.85 12.86 -8.42
C PRO A 110 -2.56 14.16 -8.11
N ASP A 111 -3.54 14.15 -7.20
CA ASP A 111 -4.26 15.35 -6.82
C ASP A 111 -3.53 16.18 -5.77
N LYS A 112 -2.42 15.67 -5.25
CA LYS A 112 -1.54 16.38 -4.33
C LYS A 112 -2.25 16.93 -3.10
N ASP A 113 -3.23 16.18 -2.62
CA ASP A 113 -3.98 16.59 -1.42
C ASP A 113 -3.29 16.15 -0.12
N GLY A 114 -2.17 15.46 -0.23
CA GLY A 114 -1.40 15.02 0.93
C GLY A 114 -1.87 13.72 1.55
N THR A 115 -2.90 13.09 0.98
CA THR A 115 -3.44 11.83 1.49
C THR A 115 -3.76 10.88 0.35
N LEU A 116 -3.83 9.60 0.67
CA LEU A 116 -4.21 8.55 -0.29
C LEU A 116 -5.49 7.90 0.20
N ASP A 117 -6.50 7.89 -0.66
CA ASP A 117 -7.74 7.18 -0.36
C ASP A 117 -7.67 5.75 -0.91
N ALA A 118 -8.73 4.98 -0.67
CA ALA A 118 -8.77 3.59 -1.11
C ALA A 118 -8.62 3.45 -2.62
N LYS A 119 -9.17 4.38 -3.37
CA LYS A 119 -9.10 4.36 -4.82
C LYS A 119 -7.68 4.58 -5.31
N GLU A 120 -6.99 5.56 -4.73
CA GLU A 120 -5.59 5.85 -5.07
C GLU A 120 -4.68 4.68 -4.70
N LEU A 121 -4.93 4.06 -3.55
CA LEU A 121 -4.16 2.90 -3.12
C LEU A 121 -4.40 1.69 -4.02
N ASN A 122 -5.54 1.62 -4.65
CA ASN A 122 -5.87 0.54 -5.57
C ASN A 122 -5.31 0.77 -6.98
N SER A 123 -4.73 1.93 -7.23
CA SER A 123 -4.08 2.23 -8.50
C SER A 123 -2.77 1.46 -8.60
N ARG A 124 -2.19 1.45 -9.80
CA ARG A 124 -0.89 0.81 -10.03
C ARG A 124 0.19 1.41 -9.14
N ALA A 125 0.22 2.75 -9.06
CA ALA A 125 1.19 3.44 -8.22
C ALA A 125 0.95 3.15 -6.74
N GLY A 126 -0.32 3.11 -6.32
CA GLY A 126 -0.67 2.78 -4.95
C GLY A 126 -0.26 1.38 -4.55
N LYS A 127 -0.47 0.42 -5.44
CA LYS A 127 -0.05 -0.95 -5.18
C LYS A 127 1.46 -1.08 -5.08
N ALA A 128 2.19 -0.32 -5.89
CA ALA A 128 3.65 -0.29 -5.80
C ALA A 128 4.10 0.25 -4.45
N LEU A 129 3.43 1.29 -3.95
CA LEU A 129 3.71 1.82 -2.62
C LEU A 129 3.45 0.76 -1.54
N LEU A 130 2.33 0.07 -1.62
CA LEU A 130 1.95 -0.89 -0.59
C LEU A 130 2.94 -2.04 -0.44
N ARG A 131 3.69 -2.34 -1.50
CA ARG A 131 4.74 -3.36 -1.41
C ARG A 131 5.86 -2.98 -0.45
N LEU A 132 5.99 -1.71 -0.14
CA LEU A 132 7.00 -1.22 0.80
C LEU A 132 6.45 -1.09 2.21
N LEU A 133 5.17 -1.39 2.43
CA LEU A 133 4.51 -1.21 3.71
C LEU A 133 4.18 -2.53 4.41
N LYS A 134 4.15 -3.65 3.66
CA LYS A 134 3.77 -4.94 4.23
C LYS A 134 4.43 -6.11 3.55
#